data_5688928003b5bb433eb25d078ad1704b
#
_entry.id   5688928003b5bb433eb25d078ad1704b
#
_cell.length_a   1.000
_cell.length_b   1.000
_cell.length_c   1.000
_cell.angle_alpha   90.00
_cell.angle_beta   90.00
_cell.angle_gamma   90.00
#
_symmetry.space_group_name_H-M   'P 1'
#
loop_
_entity.id
_entity.type
_entity.pdbx_description
1 polymer ?
#
loop_
_entity_poly.entity_id
_entity_poly.type
_entity_poly.pdbx_seq_one_letter_code
_entity_poly.pdbx_strand_id
1 'polypeptide(L)'
;MDGEGRWARYRMPDAAIDAAAREEVDGPVIPLSEAGASIRTYVRQTPEARKPVGYDRKFLDRYRPNASFYLTEQDRTHLAAVGRPQVVEQPAGTYAKQILSRLLIDLAWNSSRLEGNTYSLLDTKRLIELGEEAVGRAHLETQMILNHKDAIEFLVGAADEIGFNRYTVLNLHALLANNLLPDPTAVGRLRHIAVGIERSAFHPLEVPQLIAESFDQILATAAAIRDPFEQAFFVMVQLPYLQPFDDVNKRVSRLAANIPLIKHNLTPLSFADVPRQTYTEAVLGVYELNEIALLKDVFMWAYERSAARYAAIRQSLGEPDPFRLRYREQFRQLIAELVRARVGRKDATARIGAWSEQEIDSRDREHFAEIVEAELIGLHEGNFARYRISPSEFAAWRQVWEAR
;
A
#
# COMPACT_ATOMS: atom_id res chain seq x y z
N MET A 1 12.15 -34.08 14.29
CA MET A 1 11.88 -33.44 15.59
C MET A 1 12.99 -33.87 16.56
N ASP A 2 13.83 -32.92 16.97
CA ASP A 2 14.81 -33.19 18.01
C ASP A 2 14.40 -32.38 19.24
N GLY A 3 13.96 -33.05 20.31
CA GLY A 3 13.55 -32.49 21.59
C GLY A 3 12.07 -32.70 21.92
N GLU A 4 11.78 -32.94 23.19
CA GLU A 4 10.42 -33.05 23.74
C GLU A 4 10.10 -31.84 24.63
N GLY A 5 8.87 -31.31 24.52
CA GLY A 5 8.37 -30.27 25.40
C GLY A 5 8.73 -28.84 24.98
N ARG A 6 8.85 -27.91 25.95
CA ARG A 6 8.98 -26.45 25.80
C ARG A 6 10.17 -25.96 24.92
N TRP A 7 11.08 -26.84 24.53
CA TRP A 7 12.29 -26.59 23.76
C TRP A 7 12.32 -27.31 22.42
N ALA A 8 11.21 -27.86 21.92
CA ALA A 8 11.16 -28.53 20.63
C ALA A 8 11.46 -27.52 19.50
N ARG A 9 12.54 -27.78 18.74
CA ARG A 9 12.89 -26.99 17.57
C ARG A 9 12.38 -27.71 16.32
N TYR A 10 11.57 -27.03 15.53
CA TYR A 10 11.21 -27.51 14.20
C TYR A 10 12.36 -27.23 13.24
N ARG A 11 12.92 -28.27 12.66
CA ARG A 11 13.84 -28.16 11.52
C ARG A 11 13.06 -28.37 10.24
N MET A 12 13.12 -27.42 9.31
CA MET A 12 12.65 -27.66 7.95
C MET A 12 13.51 -28.71 7.28
N PRO A 13 12.96 -29.63 6.46
CA PRO A 13 13.77 -30.58 5.65
C PRO A 13 14.71 -29.80 4.72
N ASP A 14 15.94 -30.26 4.56
CA ASP A 14 16.97 -29.60 3.74
C ASP A 14 16.51 -29.33 2.29
N ALA A 15 15.66 -30.20 1.73
CA ALA A 15 15.05 -29.99 0.41
C ALA A 15 14.11 -28.77 0.32
N ALA A 16 13.45 -28.37 1.43
CA ALA A 16 12.61 -27.16 1.45
C ALA A 16 13.46 -25.89 1.60
N ILE A 17 14.61 -25.98 2.26
CA ILE A 17 15.59 -24.89 2.36
C ILE A 17 16.23 -24.63 0.99
N ASP A 18 16.58 -25.68 0.27
CA ASP A 18 17.14 -25.60 -1.09
C ASP A 18 16.12 -25.11 -2.13
N ALA A 19 14.84 -25.45 -1.98
CA ALA A 19 13.78 -24.95 -2.86
C ALA A 19 13.50 -23.46 -2.61
N ALA A 20 13.42 -23.04 -1.34
CA ALA A 20 13.26 -21.62 -0.98
C ALA A 20 14.48 -20.79 -1.44
N ALA A 21 15.69 -21.32 -1.31
CA ALA A 21 16.90 -20.67 -1.80
C ALA A 21 16.96 -20.55 -3.33
N ARG A 22 16.35 -21.50 -4.07
CA ARG A 22 16.26 -21.45 -5.54
C ARG A 22 15.19 -20.48 -6.05
N GLU A 23 14.06 -20.35 -5.37
CA GLU A 23 13.04 -19.34 -5.70
C GLU A 23 13.55 -17.89 -5.50
N GLU A 24 14.49 -17.66 -4.57
CA GLU A 24 15.09 -16.35 -4.33
C GLU A 24 16.17 -15.94 -5.36
N VAL A 25 16.72 -16.89 -6.13
CA VAL A 25 17.72 -16.59 -7.17
C VAL A 25 17.08 -15.97 -8.42
N ASP A 26 15.78 -16.21 -8.67
CA ASP A 26 15.04 -15.71 -9.84
C ASP A 26 14.14 -14.48 -9.53
N GLY A 27 14.14 -13.97 -8.32
CA GLY A 27 13.35 -12.81 -7.92
C GLY A 27 13.95 -11.47 -8.39
N PRO A 28 13.16 -10.39 -8.44
CA PRO A 28 13.67 -9.08 -8.83
C PRO A 28 14.75 -8.60 -7.85
N VAL A 29 15.87 -8.12 -8.40
CA VAL A 29 16.99 -7.59 -7.61
C VAL A 29 16.67 -6.13 -7.22
N ILE A 30 16.63 -5.85 -5.92
CA ILE A 30 16.53 -4.48 -5.41
C ILE A 30 17.89 -3.79 -5.59
N PRO A 31 17.96 -2.64 -6.30
CA PRO A 31 19.17 -1.84 -6.36
C PRO A 31 19.53 -1.34 -4.96
N LEU A 32 20.76 -1.59 -4.53
CA LEU A 32 21.22 -1.17 -3.21
C LEU A 32 22.20 -0.01 -3.33
N SER A 33 22.11 0.93 -2.40
CA SER A 33 23.14 1.91 -2.15
C SER A 33 24.42 1.22 -1.63
N GLU A 34 25.57 1.91 -1.71
CA GLU A 34 26.82 1.39 -1.15
C GLU A 34 26.70 1.08 0.35
N ALA A 35 26.03 1.96 1.12
CA ALA A 35 25.76 1.75 2.53
C ALA A 35 24.83 0.53 2.74
N GLY A 36 23.77 0.39 1.94
CA GLY A 36 22.88 -0.77 1.99
C GLY A 36 23.59 -2.09 1.68
N ALA A 37 24.47 -2.10 0.69
CA ALA A 37 25.29 -3.27 0.35
C ALA A 37 26.26 -3.65 1.48
N SER A 38 26.86 -2.67 2.15
CA SER A 38 27.72 -2.89 3.31
C SER A 38 26.98 -3.52 4.49
N ILE A 39 25.78 -2.99 4.81
CA ILE A 39 24.89 -3.54 5.84
C ILE A 39 24.56 -4.99 5.51
N ARG A 40 24.15 -5.27 4.26
CA ARG A 40 23.83 -6.64 3.80
C ARG A 40 25.00 -7.60 3.98
N THR A 41 26.21 -7.17 3.68
CA THR A 41 27.41 -7.96 3.86
C THR A 41 27.63 -8.31 5.34
N TYR A 42 27.42 -7.39 6.26
CA TYR A 42 27.54 -7.62 7.70
C TYR A 42 26.49 -8.60 8.21
N VAL A 43 25.20 -8.38 7.90
CA VAL A 43 24.10 -9.20 8.46
C VAL A 43 24.05 -10.63 7.86
N ARG A 44 24.76 -10.88 6.76
CA ARG A 44 24.95 -12.24 6.17
C ARG A 44 25.99 -13.08 6.89
N GLN A 45 26.79 -12.50 7.77
CA GLN A 45 27.65 -13.28 8.65
C GLN A 45 26.80 -14.15 9.58
N THR A 46 27.37 -15.23 10.12
CA THR A 46 26.67 -16.05 11.10
C THR A 46 26.40 -15.24 12.39
N PRO A 47 25.32 -15.51 13.13
CA PRO A 47 25.03 -14.76 14.37
C PRO A 47 26.20 -14.73 15.36
N GLU A 48 26.98 -15.81 15.41
CA GLU A 48 28.15 -15.95 16.31
C GLU A 48 29.32 -15.04 15.89
N ALA A 49 29.39 -14.67 14.60
CA ALA A 49 30.42 -13.75 14.09
C ALA A 49 30.02 -12.27 14.24
N ARG A 50 28.76 -12.01 14.58
CA ARG A 50 28.22 -10.65 14.75
C ARG A 50 28.26 -10.25 16.22
N LYS A 51 28.48 -8.95 16.49
CA LYS A 51 28.56 -8.42 17.85
C LYS A 51 27.18 -8.44 18.52
N PRO A 52 27.02 -9.07 19.68
CA PRO A 52 25.80 -8.95 20.49
C PRO A 52 25.53 -7.49 20.87
N VAL A 53 24.31 -7.02 20.63
CA VAL A 53 23.87 -5.64 20.90
C VAL A 53 22.49 -5.64 21.55
N GLY A 54 22.24 -4.66 22.43
CA GLY A 54 20.94 -4.44 23.04
C GLY A 54 20.23 -3.24 22.42
N TYR A 55 18.99 -3.01 22.87
CA TYR A 55 18.23 -1.82 22.49
C TYR A 55 18.95 -0.54 22.94
N ASP A 56 19.25 0.35 22.00
CA ASP A 56 19.82 1.68 22.27
C ASP A 56 18.73 2.76 22.14
N ARG A 57 18.24 3.24 23.29
CA ARG A 57 17.23 4.32 23.33
C ARG A 57 17.72 5.60 22.63
N LYS A 58 19.03 5.84 22.59
CA LYS A 58 19.60 7.03 21.91
C LYS A 58 19.28 7.06 20.42
N PHE A 59 19.04 5.91 19.79
CA PHE A 59 18.63 5.86 18.40
C PHE A 59 17.26 6.54 18.19
N LEU A 60 16.32 6.38 19.12
CA LEU A 60 15.05 7.11 19.14
C LEU A 60 15.23 8.56 19.63
N ASP A 61 15.96 8.79 20.73
CA ASP A 61 16.09 10.10 21.38
C ASP A 61 16.78 11.16 20.51
N ARG A 62 17.64 10.73 19.57
CA ARG A 62 18.31 11.63 18.61
C ARG A 62 17.39 12.11 17.49
N TYR A 63 16.30 11.41 17.24
CA TYR A 63 15.37 11.78 16.17
C TYR A 63 14.48 12.95 16.66
N ARG A 64 14.51 14.05 15.90
CA ARG A 64 13.69 15.24 16.15
C ARG A 64 12.70 15.43 15.02
N PRO A 65 11.37 15.32 15.23
CA PRO A 65 10.37 15.48 14.19
C PRO A 65 10.56 16.78 13.40
N ASN A 66 10.53 16.70 12.09
CA ASN A 66 10.66 17.82 11.14
C ASN A 66 12.01 18.59 11.19
N ALA A 67 13.00 18.07 11.89
CA ALA A 67 14.37 18.59 11.93
C ALA A 67 15.39 17.49 11.60
N SER A 68 15.15 16.26 12.06
CA SER A 68 15.86 15.05 11.63
C SER A 68 15.03 14.31 10.59
N PHE A 69 15.69 13.69 9.61
CA PHE A 69 15.03 12.92 8.56
C PHE A 69 15.83 11.66 8.25
N TYR A 70 15.13 10.54 8.11
CA TYR A 70 15.67 9.30 7.58
C TYR A 70 15.72 9.31 6.04
N LEU A 71 14.69 9.92 5.42
CA LEU A 71 14.60 10.12 3.98
C LEU A 71 15.15 11.53 3.64
N THR A 72 15.99 11.61 2.63
CA THR A 72 16.46 12.90 2.12
C THR A 72 15.30 13.70 1.51
N GLU A 73 15.47 15.00 1.32
CA GLU A 73 14.48 15.83 0.62
C GLU A 73 14.21 15.31 -0.80
N GLN A 74 15.25 14.84 -1.48
CA GLN A 74 15.13 14.23 -2.81
C GLN A 74 14.29 12.94 -2.76
N ASP A 75 14.54 12.06 -1.77
CA ASP A 75 13.75 10.83 -1.59
C ASP A 75 12.26 11.16 -1.41
N ARG A 76 11.93 12.09 -0.49
CA ARG A 76 10.54 12.49 -0.21
C ARG A 76 9.85 13.13 -1.42
N THR A 77 10.55 13.99 -2.14
CA THR A 77 10.04 14.62 -3.37
C THR A 77 9.76 13.57 -4.45
N HIS A 78 10.67 12.62 -4.62
CA HIS A 78 10.51 11.53 -5.57
C HIS A 78 9.30 10.64 -5.21
N LEU A 79 9.21 10.21 -3.95
CA LEU A 79 8.07 9.41 -3.48
C LEU A 79 6.74 10.15 -3.65
N ALA A 80 6.72 11.46 -3.40
CA ALA A 80 5.53 12.29 -3.61
C ALA A 80 5.13 12.38 -5.09
N ALA A 81 6.10 12.43 -5.99
CA ALA A 81 5.84 12.49 -7.43
C ALA A 81 5.24 11.17 -7.95
N VAL A 82 5.77 10.02 -7.51
CA VAL A 82 5.28 8.70 -7.97
C VAL A 82 4.01 8.24 -7.24
N GLY A 83 3.79 8.70 -6.01
CA GLY A 83 2.72 8.22 -5.14
C GLY A 83 1.42 9.03 -5.19
N ARG A 84 1.40 10.20 -5.83
CA ARG A 84 0.19 11.02 -5.93
C ARG A 84 -0.70 10.54 -7.07
N PRO A 85 -1.94 10.09 -6.78
CA PRO A 85 -2.95 9.97 -7.83
C PRO A 85 -3.23 11.38 -8.40
N GLN A 86 -3.50 11.48 -9.69
CA GLN A 86 -3.88 12.75 -10.36
C GLN A 86 -5.30 13.19 -9.95
N VAL A 87 -5.56 13.43 -8.67
CA VAL A 87 -6.92 13.75 -8.18
C VAL A 87 -6.90 14.94 -7.24
N VAL A 88 -7.93 15.79 -7.39
CA VAL A 88 -8.38 16.90 -6.54
C VAL A 88 -8.46 16.47 -5.06
N GLU A 89 -8.33 17.42 -4.12
CA GLU A 89 -8.52 17.19 -2.69
C GLU A 89 -9.76 16.35 -2.40
N GLN A 90 -9.54 15.18 -1.78
CA GLN A 90 -10.58 14.22 -1.41
C GLN A 90 -10.48 13.89 0.08
N PRO A 91 -11.60 13.46 0.71
CA PRO A 91 -11.59 12.97 2.08
C PRO A 91 -10.55 11.85 2.29
N ALA A 92 -9.99 11.74 3.49
CA ALA A 92 -9.02 10.72 3.85
C ALA A 92 -9.51 9.31 3.48
N GLY A 93 -8.62 8.48 2.94
CA GLY A 93 -8.91 7.09 2.57
C GLY A 93 -9.73 6.89 1.28
N THR A 94 -10.13 7.96 0.57
CA THR A 94 -10.93 7.81 -0.66
C THR A 94 -10.20 6.98 -1.70
N TYR A 95 -8.92 7.25 -1.94
CA TYR A 95 -8.13 6.48 -2.89
C TYR A 95 -7.97 5.02 -2.48
N ALA A 96 -7.66 4.77 -1.19
CA ALA A 96 -7.54 3.40 -0.68
C ALA A 96 -8.88 2.62 -0.79
N LYS A 97 -10.02 3.29 -0.58
CA LYS A 97 -11.36 2.68 -0.77
C LYS A 97 -11.61 2.30 -2.23
N GLN A 98 -11.18 3.10 -3.19
CA GLN A 98 -11.35 2.82 -4.62
C GLN A 98 -10.60 1.55 -5.06
N ILE A 99 -9.42 1.30 -4.49
CA ILE A 99 -8.59 0.14 -4.82
C ILE A 99 -8.68 -0.98 -3.78
N LEU A 100 -9.64 -0.91 -2.83
CA LEU A 100 -9.67 -1.76 -1.62
C LEU A 100 -9.62 -3.25 -1.95
N SER A 101 -10.43 -3.72 -2.88
CA SER A 101 -10.47 -5.15 -3.24
C SER A 101 -9.08 -5.68 -3.67
N ARG A 102 -8.34 -4.88 -4.40
CA ARG A 102 -6.99 -5.23 -4.83
C ARG A 102 -5.96 -5.05 -3.72
N LEU A 103 -6.09 -3.97 -2.94
CA LEU A 103 -5.21 -3.70 -1.80
C LEU A 103 -5.28 -4.82 -0.76
N LEU A 104 -6.48 -5.33 -0.46
CA LEU A 104 -6.68 -6.48 0.43
C LEU A 104 -5.87 -7.69 -0.02
N ILE A 105 -5.95 -8.04 -1.30
CA ILE A 105 -5.24 -9.20 -1.84
C ILE A 105 -3.72 -8.95 -1.82
N ASP A 106 -3.27 -7.84 -2.39
CA ASP A 106 -1.84 -7.57 -2.58
C ASP A 106 -1.11 -7.38 -1.25
N LEU A 107 -1.64 -6.57 -0.34
CA LEU A 107 -0.98 -6.29 0.93
C LEU A 107 -1.05 -7.49 1.89
N ALA A 108 -2.20 -8.19 1.96
CA ALA A 108 -2.31 -9.38 2.79
C ALA A 108 -1.35 -10.48 2.30
N TRP A 109 -1.29 -10.74 1.00
CA TRP A 109 -0.38 -11.72 0.42
C TRP A 109 1.08 -11.37 0.64
N ASN A 110 1.51 -10.16 0.22
CA ASN A 110 2.92 -9.78 0.30
C ASN A 110 3.41 -9.70 1.75
N SER A 111 2.63 -9.09 2.66
CA SER A 111 3.03 -8.98 4.06
C SER A 111 3.08 -10.34 4.75
N SER A 112 2.18 -11.27 4.42
CA SER A 112 2.20 -12.66 4.93
C SER A 112 3.39 -13.44 4.37
N ARG A 113 3.70 -13.31 3.08
CA ARG A 113 4.83 -13.96 2.41
C ARG A 113 6.17 -13.54 3.04
N LEU A 114 6.32 -12.28 3.43
CA LEU A 114 7.50 -11.80 4.16
C LEU A 114 7.70 -12.49 5.52
N GLU A 115 6.66 -13.06 6.12
CA GLU A 115 6.74 -13.88 7.34
C GLU A 115 6.85 -15.39 7.05
N GLY A 116 6.88 -15.78 5.78
CA GLY A 116 7.04 -17.17 5.37
C GLY A 116 5.75 -17.90 5.04
N ASN A 117 4.62 -17.19 4.91
CA ASN A 117 3.39 -17.77 4.41
C ASN A 117 3.58 -18.26 2.97
N THR A 118 3.05 -19.44 2.67
CA THR A 118 3.27 -20.16 1.40
C THR A 118 2.07 -20.12 0.47
N TYR A 119 1.01 -19.36 0.81
CA TYR A 119 -0.12 -19.13 -0.09
C TYR A 119 0.35 -18.45 -1.38
N SER A 120 -0.19 -18.89 -2.51
CA SER A 120 -0.03 -18.17 -3.77
C SER A 120 -0.91 -16.91 -3.79
N LEU A 121 -0.64 -15.99 -4.71
CA LEU A 121 -1.50 -14.81 -4.92
C LEU A 121 -2.94 -15.23 -5.30
N LEU A 122 -3.08 -16.29 -6.12
CA LEU A 122 -4.38 -16.82 -6.53
C LEU A 122 -5.15 -17.43 -5.35
N ASP A 123 -4.49 -18.24 -4.52
CA ASP A 123 -5.11 -18.83 -3.33
C ASP A 123 -5.52 -17.74 -2.33
N THR A 124 -4.68 -16.72 -2.14
CA THR A 124 -5.02 -15.56 -1.30
C THR A 124 -6.26 -14.83 -1.83
N LYS A 125 -6.36 -14.64 -3.16
CA LYS A 125 -7.53 -14.05 -3.79
C LYS A 125 -8.80 -14.87 -3.54
N ARG A 126 -8.75 -16.19 -3.74
CA ARG A 126 -9.87 -17.09 -3.50
C ARG A 126 -10.31 -17.10 -2.04
N LEU A 127 -9.35 -17.09 -1.12
CA LEU A 127 -9.64 -17.01 0.32
C LEU A 127 -10.33 -15.69 0.68
N ILE A 128 -9.84 -14.55 0.19
CA ILE A 128 -10.38 -13.23 0.53
C ILE A 128 -11.76 -12.99 -0.12
N GLU A 129 -11.94 -13.39 -1.38
CA GLU A 129 -13.17 -13.12 -2.15
C GLU A 129 -14.25 -14.18 -1.95
N LEU A 130 -13.89 -15.47 -1.81
CA LEU A 130 -14.81 -16.59 -1.81
C LEU A 130 -14.84 -17.34 -0.46
N GLY A 131 -13.92 -17.06 0.46
CA GLY A 131 -13.78 -17.81 1.72
C GLY A 131 -13.19 -19.22 1.54
N GLU A 132 -12.56 -19.52 0.40
CA GLU A 132 -12.04 -20.84 0.09
C GLU A 132 -10.60 -21.00 0.59
N GLU A 133 -10.38 -21.89 1.54
CA GLU A 133 -9.04 -22.23 2.02
C GLU A 133 -8.24 -23.03 0.98
N ALA A 134 -6.94 -22.78 0.88
CA ALA A 134 -6.07 -23.54 0.00
C ALA A 134 -5.78 -24.94 0.55
N VAL A 135 -5.96 -25.94 -0.28
CA VAL A 135 -5.73 -27.35 0.09
C VAL A 135 -4.26 -27.59 0.45
N GLY A 136 -4.04 -28.25 1.58
CA GLY A 136 -2.69 -28.63 2.03
C GLY A 136 -1.89 -27.50 2.70
N ARG A 137 -2.51 -26.35 3.01
CA ARG A 137 -1.90 -25.26 3.78
C ARG A 137 -2.23 -25.37 5.26
N ALA A 138 -1.34 -24.81 6.10
CA ALA A 138 -1.57 -24.78 7.53
C ALA A 138 -2.66 -23.75 7.89
N HIS A 139 -3.54 -24.08 8.84
CA HIS A 139 -4.57 -23.14 9.31
C HIS A 139 -3.99 -21.80 9.82
N LEU A 140 -2.77 -21.81 10.37
CA LEU A 140 -2.06 -20.59 10.78
C LEU A 140 -1.79 -19.65 9.60
N GLU A 141 -1.49 -20.20 8.41
CA GLU A 141 -1.25 -19.40 7.20
C GLU A 141 -2.56 -18.76 6.70
N THR A 142 -3.67 -19.52 6.71
CA THR A 142 -5.00 -19.03 6.41
C THR A 142 -5.39 -17.89 7.37
N GLN A 143 -5.25 -18.15 8.68
CA GLN A 143 -5.57 -17.15 9.71
C GLN A 143 -4.73 -15.88 9.55
N MET A 144 -3.44 -16.00 9.21
CA MET A 144 -2.58 -14.84 8.98
C MET A 144 -3.10 -13.95 7.85
N ILE A 145 -3.58 -14.51 6.74
CA ILE A 145 -4.13 -13.75 5.61
C ILE A 145 -5.43 -13.07 6.00
N LEU A 146 -6.34 -13.78 6.68
CA LEU A 146 -7.62 -13.22 7.14
C LEU A 146 -7.40 -12.08 8.14
N ASN A 147 -6.44 -12.22 9.05
CA ASN A 147 -6.06 -11.16 9.98
C ASN A 147 -5.53 -9.92 9.26
N HIS A 148 -4.75 -10.09 8.21
CA HIS A 148 -4.30 -8.96 7.39
C HIS A 148 -5.48 -8.28 6.70
N LYS A 149 -6.44 -9.05 6.15
CA LYS A 149 -7.66 -8.51 5.55
C LYS A 149 -8.39 -7.61 6.54
N ASP A 150 -8.69 -8.11 7.73
CA ASP A 150 -9.42 -7.37 8.76
C ASP A 150 -8.67 -6.10 9.19
N ALA A 151 -7.34 -6.18 9.34
CA ALA A 151 -6.49 -5.06 9.69
C ALA A 151 -6.45 -3.97 8.58
N ILE A 152 -6.44 -4.35 7.31
CA ILE A 152 -6.49 -3.42 6.17
C ILE A 152 -7.87 -2.76 6.09
N GLU A 153 -8.96 -3.52 6.25
CA GLU A 153 -10.32 -3.00 6.30
C GLU A 153 -10.50 -2.00 7.43
N PHE A 154 -9.94 -2.27 8.61
CA PHE A 154 -9.91 -1.32 9.73
C PHE A 154 -9.19 -0.01 9.35
N LEU A 155 -7.99 -0.07 8.78
CA LEU A 155 -7.24 1.12 8.39
C LEU A 155 -7.98 1.96 7.33
N VAL A 156 -8.59 1.32 6.34
CA VAL A 156 -9.28 2.03 5.25
C VAL A 156 -10.66 2.52 5.69
N GLY A 157 -11.37 1.73 6.50
CA GLY A 157 -12.71 2.06 7.01
C GLY A 157 -12.69 3.24 7.97
N ALA A 158 -11.69 3.31 8.84
CA ALA A 158 -11.53 4.36 9.85
C ALA A 158 -10.46 5.42 9.46
N ALA A 159 -10.24 5.67 8.17
CA ALA A 159 -9.17 6.53 7.67
C ALA A 159 -9.14 7.94 8.28
N ASP A 160 -10.30 8.50 8.65
CA ASP A 160 -10.40 9.82 9.28
C ASP A 160 -9.98 9.79 10.76
N GLU A 161 -10.17 8.67 11.45
CA GLU A 161 -10.00 8.52 12.90
C GLU A 161 -8.66 7.90 13.29
N ILE A 162 -8.05 7.08 12.41
CA ILE A 162 -6.77 6.43 12.69
C ILE A 162 -5.61 7.44 12.75
N GLY A 163 -4.59 7.09 13.52
CA GLY A 163 -3.36 7.89 13.65
C GLY A 163 -2.33 7.14 14.47
N PHE A 164 -1.17 7.76 14.68
CA PHE A 164 -0.14 7.19 15.57
C PHE A 164 -0.49 7.47 17.02
N ASN A 165 -1.39 6.67 17.56
CA ASN A 165 -1.83 6.67 18.95
C ASN A 165 -2.00 5.22 19.45
N ARG A 166 -2.12 5.05 20.75
CA ARG A 166 -2.25 3.70 21.36
C ARG A 166 -3.46 2.94 20.84
N TYR A 167 -4.60 3.62 20.68
CA TYR A 167 -5.83 3.00 20.17
C TYR A 167 -5.58 2.34 18.81
N THR A 168 -5.09 3.09 17.83
CA THR A 168 -4.87 2.57 16.48
C THR A 168 -3.85 1.43 16.47
N VAL A 169 -2.68 1.60 17.10
CA VAL A 169 -1.59 0.61 16.97
C VAL A 169 -1.86 -0.65 17.79
N LEU A 170 -2.51 -0.55 18.98
CA LEU A 170 -2.88 -1.72 19.75
C LEU A 170 -4.02 -2.51 19.09
N ASN A 171 -5.02 -1.85 18.51
CA ASN A 171 -6.06 -2.54 17.73
C ASN A 171 -5.51 -3.16 16.44
N LEU A 172 -4.57 -2.49 15.76
CA LEU A 172 -3.87 -3.07 14.61
C LEU A 172 -3.12 -4.35 14.99
N HIS A 173 -2.42 -4.35 16.13
CA HIS A 173 -1.81 -5.56 16.68
C HIS A 173 -2.86 -6.61 17.01
N ALA A 174 -3.97 -6.23 17.65
CA ALA A 174 -5.04 -7.17 18.02
C ALA A 174 -5.63 -7.89 16.79
N LEU A 175 -5.91 -7.16 15.72
CA LEU A 175 -6.40 -7.74 14.47
C LEU A 175 -5.36 -8.69 13.84
N LEU A 176 -4.11 -8.27 13.73
CA LEU A 176 -3.03 -9.07 13.12
C LEU A 176 -2.64 -10.30 13.94
N ALA A 177 -2.80 -10.26 15.26
CA ALA A 177 -2.42 -11.32 16.20
C ALA A 177 -3.57 -12.25 16.56
N ASN A 178 -4.80 -11.94 16.11
CA ASN A 178 -6.00 -12.70 16.48
C ASN A 178 -5.84 -14.19 16.14
N ASN A 179 -6.03 -15.05 17.16
CA ASN A 179 -5.93 -16.51 17.04
C ASN A 179 -4.57 -17.03 16.51
N LEU A 180 -3.48 -16.23 16.65
CA LEU A 180 -2.13 -16.60 16.24
C LEU A 180 -1.14 -16.66 17.43
N LEU A 181 -1.48 -16.04 18.57
CA LEU A 181 -0.61 -16.08 19.76
C LEU A 181 -0.97 -17.23 20.69
N PRO A 182 0.04 -17.90 21.29
CA PRO A 182 -0.19 -18.95 22.29
C PRO A 182 -0.95 -18.45 23.52
N ASP A 183 -0.69 -17.20 23.95
CA ASP A 183 -1.42 -16.50 25.02
C ASP A 183 -2.44 -15.53 24.39
N PRO A 184 -3.74 -15.84 24.43
CA PRO A 184 -4.78 -14.95 23.90
C PRO A 184 -4.83 -13.59 24.61
N THR A 185 -4.34 -13.49 25.85
CA THR A 185 -4.34 -12.23 26.63
C THR A 185 -3.24 -11.28 26.16
N ALA A 186 -2.26 -11.75 25.36
CA ALA A 186 -1.23 -10.93 24.75
C ALA A 186 -1.72 -10.10 23.57
N VAL A 187 -2.91 -10.43 23.03
CA VAL A 187 -3.51 -9.77 21.87
C VAL A 187 -3.90 -8.33 22.24
N GLY A 188 -3.37 -7.35 21.49
CA GLY A 188 -3.70 -5.92 21.68
C GLY A 188 -3.03 -5.26 22.90
N ARG A 189 -2.03 -5.88 23.51
CA ARG A 189 -1.28 -5.28 24.64
C ARG A 189 0.23 -5.29 24.42
N LEU A 190 0.92 -4.40 25.11
CA LEU A 190 2.38 -4.43 25.17
C LEU A 190 2.84 -5.66 25.96
N ARG A 191 3.97 -6.21 25.56
CA ARG A 191 4.53 -7.41 26.22
C ARG A 191 5.05 -7.15 27.62
N HIS A 192 4.94 -8.18 28.42
CA HIS A 192 5.51 -8.25 29.76
C HIS A 192 6.60 -9.33 29.87
N ILE A 193 6.89 -10.00 28.75
CA ILE A 193 7.89 -11.07 28.68
C ILE A 193 9.08 -10.65 27.84
N ALA A 194 10.22 -11.26 28.09
CA ALA A 194 11.37 -11.16 27.19
C ALA A 194 11.06 -11.88 25.86
N VAL A 195 11.50 -11.30 24.76
CA VAL A 195 11.40 -11.89 23.42
C VAL A 195 12.78 -11.91 22.79
N GLY A 196 13.01 -12.89 21.91
CA GLY A 196 14.22 -12.99 21.10
C GLY A 196 13.91 -12.87 19.63
N ILE A 197 14.91 -12.54 18.83
CA ILE A 197 14.81 -12.53 17.37
C ILE A 197 15.66 -13.66 16.84
N GLU A 198 15.00 -14.56 16.11
CA GLU A 198 15.68 -15.69 15.52
C GLU A 198 16.79 -15.22 14.56
N ARG A 199 17.97 -15.86 14.66
CA ARG A 199 19.15 -15.59 13.82
C ARG A 199 19.65 -14.15 13.89
N SER A 200 19.42 -13.45 15.03
CA SER A 200 19.92 -12.11 15.29
C SER A 200 20.82 -12.06 16.54
N ALA A 201 21.81 -11.17 16.50
CA ALA A 201 22.64 -10.81 17.64
C ALA A 201 22.04 -9.68 18.49
N PHE A 202 20.82 -9.24 18.18
CA PHE A 202 20.10 -8.17 18.87
C PHE A 202 19.27 -8.71 20.04
N HIS A 203 19.37 -8.05 21.19
CA HIS A 203 18.60 -8.31 22.40
C HIS A 203 17.59 -7.16 22.61
N PRO A 204 16.29 -7.39 22.40
CA PRO A 204 15.25 -6.38 22.65
C PRO A 204 15.20 -5.93 24.10
N LEU A 205 14.69 -4.72 24.30
CA LEU A 205 14.45 -4.16 25.65
C LEU A 205 13.53 -5.09 26.46
N GLU A 206 13.91 -5.43 27.73
CA GLU A 206 13.16 -6.41 28.52
C GLU A 206 12.25 -5.79 29.60
N VAL A 207 12.51 -4.54 30.01
CA VAL A 207 11.79 -3.87 31.10
C VAL A 207 10.44 -3.33 30.61
N PRO A 208 9.28 -3.86 31.09
CA PRO A 208 7.96 -3.48 30.56
C PRO A 208 7.65 -1.98 30.65
N GLN A 209 8.06 -1.32 31.71
CA GLN A 209 7.86 0.12 31.90
C GLN A 209 8.60 0.93 30.82
N LEU A 210 9.85 0.56 30.55
CA LEU A 210 10.67 1.23 29.52
C LEU A 210 10.14 0.91 28.11
N ILE A 211 9.57 -0.28 27.90
CA ILE A 211 8.89 -0.62 26.65
C ILE A 211 7.68 0.31 26.44
N ALA A 212 6.85 0.49 27.49
CA ALA A 212 5.68 1.36 27.43
C ALA A 212 6.06 2.82 27.18
N GLU A 213 7.08 3.34 27.88
CA GLU A 213 7.59 4.71 27.68
C GLU A 213 8.14 4.91 26.26
N SER A 214 8.97 3.97 25.76
CA SER A 214 9.54 4.05 24.43
C SER A 214 8.47 3.93 23.35
N PHE A 215 7.45 3.09 23.57
CA PHE A 215 6.30 2.96 22.67
C PHE A 215 5.50 4.27 22.56
N ASP A 216 5.21 4.90 23.69
CA ASP A 216 4.50 6.20 23.72
C ASP A 216 5.34 7.29 23.04
N GLN A 217 6.66 7.29 23.26
CA GLN A 217 7.57 8.22 22.60
C GLN A 217 7.61 8.01 21.09
N ILE A 218 7.65 6.76 20.61
CA ILE A 218 7.59 6.44 19.18
C ILE A 218 6.30 6.97 18.58
N LEU A 219 5.14 6.72 19.22
CA LEU A 219 3.85 7.19 18.72
C LEU A 219 3.75 8.70 18.69
N ALA A 220 4.18 9.39 19.76
CA ALA A 220 4.18 10.85 19.83
C ALA A 220 5.11 11.46 18.76
N THR A 221 6.29 10.88 18.57
CA THR A 221 7.26 11.30 17.55
C THR A 221 6.68 11.11 16.14
N ALA A 222 6.11 9.93 15.86
CA ALA A 222 5.48 9.62 14.58
C ALA A 222 4.31 10.58 14.29
N ALA A 223 3.46 10.87 15.28
CA ALA A 223 2.35 11.81 15.14
C ALA A 223 2.80 13.26 14.84
N ALA A 224 3.98 13.65 15.33
CA ALA A 224 4.54 14.98 15.12
C ALA A 224 5.25 15.16 13.75
N ILE A 225 5.61 14.09 13.05
CA ILE A 225 6.22 14.14 11.72
C ILE A 225 5.16 14.61 10.72
N ARG A 226 5.47 15.62 9.90
CA ARG A 226 4.55 16.22 8.92
C ARG A 226 4.58 15.53 7.57
N ASP A 227 5.75 15.09 7.13
CA ASP A 227 5.90 14.42 5.84
C ASP A 227 5.38 12.98 5.93
N PRO A 228 4.40 12.56 5.10
CA PRO A 228 3.76 11.25 5.21
C PRO A 228 4.72 10.08 4.88
N PHE A 229 5.71 10.28 4.02
CA PHE A 229 6.67 9.24 3.68
C PHE A 229 7.69 9.06 4.80
N GLU A 230 8.20 10.16 5.35
CA GLU A 230 9.07 10.13 6.52
C GLU A 230 8.36 9.49 7.70
N GLN A 231 7.08 9.82 7.92
CA GLN A 231 6.24 9.27 8.97
C GLN A 231 6.08 7.74 8.80
N ALA A 232 5.79 7.27 7.58
CA ALA A 232 5.69 5.85 7.25
C ALA A 232 7.00 5.12 7.48
N PHE A 233 8.11 5.67 7.01
CA PHE A 233 9.42 5.05 7.16
C PHE A 233 9.92 5.05 8.61
N PHE A 234 9.73 6.14 9.35
CA PHE A 234 10.05 6.21 10.78
C PHE A 234 9.40 5.07 11.58
N VAL A 235 8.13 4.81 11.33
CA VAL A 235 7.39 3.73 12.02
C VAL A 235 7.89 2.35 11.60
N MET A 236 8.27 2.16 10.34
CA MET A 236 8.89 0.92 9.87
C MET A 236 10.25 0.64 10.51
N VAL A 237 10.97 1.69 10.91
CA VAL A 237 12.25 1.58 11.62
C VAL A 237 12.02 1.33 13.12
N GLN A 238 11.28 2.19 13.79
CA GLN A 238 11.26 2.26 15.26
C GLN A 238 10.35 1.23 15.93
N LEU A 239 9.19 0.91 15.35
CA LEU A 239 8.30 -0.09 15.98
C LEU A 239 8.93 -1.49 16.04
N PRO A 240 9.46 -2.05 14.93
CA PRO A 240 10.08 -3.36 15.00
C PRO A 240 11.41 -3.35 15.75
N TYR A 241 12.12 -2.23 15.84
CA TYR A 241 13.33 -2.12 16.67
C TYR A 241 13.01 -2.20 18.17
N LEU A 242 11.92 -1.58 18.63
CA LEU A 242 11.48 -1.69 20.02
C LEU A 242 10.97 -3.09 20.37
N GLN A 243 10.38 -3.82 19.43
CA GLN A 243 9.65 -5.09 19.70
C GLN A 243 8.62 -4.93 20.83
N PRO A 244 7.61 -4.05 20.70
CA PRO A 244 6.69 -3.75 21.81
C PRO A 244 5.72 -4.89 22.12
N PHE A 245 5.55 -5.88 21.25
CA PHE A 245 4.60 -6.98 21.38
C PHE A 245 5.30 -8.34 21.52
N ASP A 246 4.58 -9.34 22.03
CA ASP A 246 5.07 -10.70 22.18
C ASP A 246 5.49 -11.30 20.83
N ASP A 247 4.75 -10.99 19.75
CA ASP A 247 5.04 -11.29 18.35
C ASP A 247 4.36 -10.25 17.43
N VAL A 248 4.37 -10.47 16.12
CA VAL A 248 3.65 -9.66 15.09
C VAL A 248 4.26 -8.27 14.87
N ASN A 249 5.36 -7.92 15.52
CA ASN A 249 5.96 -6.58 15.48
C ASN A 249 6.24 -6.06 14.06
N LYS A 250 6.81 -6.88 13.18
CA LYS A 250 7.10 -6.52 11.79
C LYS A 250 5.81 -6.31 10.97
N ARG A 251 4.80 -7.16 11.18
CA ARG A 251 3.50 -7.04 10.51
C ARG A 251 2.79 -5.75 10.89
N VAL A 252 2.76 -5.43 12.19
CA VAL A 252 2.23 -4.15 12.70
C VAL A 252 2.93 -2.96 12.06
N SER A 253 4.26 -2.96 12.01
CA SER A 253 5.02 -1.83 11.43
C SER A 253 4.73 -1.62 9.94
N ARG A 254 4.62 -2.70 9.16
CA ARG A 254 4.29 -2.62 7.72
C ARG A 254 2.88 -2.07 7.46
N LEU A 255 1.91 -2.49 8.26
CA LEU A 255 0.55 -1.97 8.11
C LEU A 255 0.43 -0.55 8.66
N ALA A 256 1.04 -0.25 9.82
CA ALA A 256 1.07 1.09 10.39
C ALA A 256 1.73 2.13 9.48
N ALA A 257 2.73 1.73 8.67
CA ALA A 257 3.33 2.59 7.64
C ALA A 257 2.31 3.09 6.60
N ASN A 258 1.20 2.39 6.41
CA ASN A 258 0.13 2.81 5.51
C ASN A 258 -0.82 3.87 6.11
N ILE A 259 -0.79 4.11 7.43
CA ILE A 259 -1.65 5.11 8.08
C ILE A 259 -1.51 6.50 7.40
N PRO A 260 -0.31 7.11 7.30
CA PRO A 260 -0.17 8.41 6.68
C PRO A 260 -0.48 8.38 5.17
N LEU A 261 -0.15 7.30 4.47
CA LEU A 261 -0.43 7.15 3.04
C LEU A 261 -1.93 7.14 2.77
N ILE A 262 -2.70 6.39 3.55
CA ILE A 262 -4.17 6.32 3.45
C ILE A 262 -4.78 7.68 3.80
N LYS A 263 -4.34 8.32 4.89
CA LYS A 263 -4.87 9.62 5.32
C LYS A 263 -4.67 10.72 4.30
N HIS A 264 -3.55 10.73 3.62
CA HIS A 264 -3.20 11.74 2.61
C HIS A 264 -3.59 11.35 1.18
N ASN A 265 -4.39 10.28 1.00
CA ASN A 265 -4.78 9.75 -0.31
C ASN A 265 -3.58 9.47 -1.24
N LEU A 266 -2.48 9.02 -0.66
CA LEU A 266 -1.30 8.56 -1.38
C LEU A 266 -1.45 7.07 -1.71
N THR A 267 -0.66 6.60 -2.65
CA THR A 267 -0.62 5.17 -2.96
C THR A 267 -0.21 4.35 -1.73
N PRO A 268 -0.99 3.34 -1.32
CA PRO A 268 -0.59 2.45 -0.23
C PRO A 268 0.64 1.62 -0.60
N LEU A 269 1.47 1.33 0.41
CA LEU A 269 2.64 0.47 0.29
C LEU A 269 2.23 -1.00 0.44
N SER A 270 2.32 -1.78 -0.62
CA SER A 270 1.90 -3.18 -0.64
C SER A 270 3.05 -4.20 -0.56
N PHE A 271 4.29 -3.76 -0.51
CA PHE A 271 5.49 -4.62 -0.52
C PHE A 271 5.53 -5.59 -1.72
N ALA A 272 4.93 -5.18 -2.85
CA ALA A 272 4.91 -6.00 -4.06
C ALA A 272 6.32 -6.38 -4.47
N ASP A 273 6.50 -7.67 -4.75
CA ASP A 273 7.73 -8.31 -5.24
C ASP A 273 8.97 -8.17 -4.32
N VAL A 274 8.85 -7.65 -3.08
CA VAL A 274 9.98 -7.54 -2.15
C VAL A 274 10.47 -8.94 -1.75
N PRO A 275 11.74 -9.31 -1.99
CA PRO A 275 12.27 -10.59 -1.57
C PRO A 275 12.30 -10.68 -0.03
N ARG A 276 11.83 -11.83 0.52
CA ARG A 276 11.77 -12.06 1.97
C ARG A 276 13.13 -11.90 2.63
N GLN A 277 14.16 -12.49 2.02
CA GLN A 277 15.52 -12.44 2.56
C GLN A 277 16.04 -11.01 2.62
N THR A 278 15.88 -10.22 1.54
CA THR A 278 16.33 -8.81 1.50
C THR A 278 15.62 -7.97 2.55
N TYR A 279 14.30 -8.17 2.76
CA TYR A 279 13.56 -7.49 3.81
C TYR A 279 14.07 -7.89 5.22
N THR A 280 14.32 -9.17 5.44
CA THR A 280 14.88 -9.66 6.72
C THR A 280 16.26 -9.08 6.98
N GLU A 281 17.15 -9.08 5.99
CA GLU A 281 18.49 -8.47 6.06
C GLU A 281 18.41 -6.97 6.36
N ALA A 282 17.46 -6.26 5.76
CA ALA A 282 17.24 -4.84 5.97
C ALA A 282 16.81 -4.52 7.41
N VAL A 283 15.91 -5.32 7.95
CA VAL A 283 15.45 -5.18 9.35
C VAL A 283 16.57 -5.53 10.34
N LEU A 284 17.38 -6.56 10.05
CA LEU A 284 18.56 -6.90 10.86
C LEU A 284 19.59 -5.76 10.90
N GLY A 285 19.78 -5.03 9.80
CA GLY A 285 20.63 -3.83 9.77
C GLY A 285 20.19 -2.77 10.79
N VAL A 286 18.89 -2.55 10.90
CA VAL A 286 18.31 -1.66 11.93
C VAL A 286 18.55 -2.21 13.34
N TYR A 287 18.29 -3.50 13.55
CA TYR A 287 18.38 -4.11 14.87
C TYR A 287 19.80 -4.14 15.41
N GLU A 288 20.77 -4.50 14.59
CA GLU A 288 22.12 -4.78 15.05
C GLU A 288 23.10 -3.61 14.89
N LEU A 289 22.82 -2.70 13.95
CA LEU A 289 23.72 -1.59 13.64
C LEU A 289 23.10 -0.21 13.91
N ASN A 290 21.80 -0.12 14.13
CA ASN A 290 21.03 1.13 14.09
C ASN A 290 21.19 1.87 12.75
N GLU A 291 21.44 1.12 11.67
CA GLU A 291 21.65 1.62 10.31
C GLU A 291 20.40 1.35 9.45
N ILE A 292 19.95 2.38 8.77
CA ILE A 292 18.68 2.36 8.04
C ILE A 292 18.83 2.21 6.52
N ALA A 293 20.03 2.31 5.97
CA ALA A 293 20.24 2.47 4.54
C ALA A 293 19.66 1.31 3.72
N LEU A 294 19.87 0.04 4.17
CA LEU A 294 19.32 -1.11 3.48
C LEU A 294 17.78 -1.14 3.55
N LEU A 295 17.19 -0.79 4.70
CA LEU A 295 15.72 -0.72 4.82
C LEU A 295 15.15 0.44 4.00
N LYS A 296 15.88 1.55 3.86
CA LYS A 296 15.51 2.66 2.99
C LYS A 296 15.49 2.24 1.52
N ASP A 297 16.53 1.55 1.04
CA ASP A 297 16.58 1.03 -0.33
C ASP A 297 15.36 0.12 -0.62
N VAL A 298 15.03 -0.78 0.32
CA VAL A 298 13.85 -1.65 0.21
C VAL A 298 12.54 -0.84 0.22
N PHE A 299 12.42 0.15 1.10
CA PHE A 299 11.22 0.99 1.20
C PHE A 299 10.97 1.79 -0.09
N MET A 300 11.99 2.47 -0.60
CA MET A 300 11.93 3.26 -1.83
C MET A 300 11.48 2.38 -3.00
N TRP A 301 12.16 1.27 -3.21
CA TRP A 301 11.85 0.32 -4.28
C TRP A 301 10.45 -0.28 -4.16
N ALA A 302 10.05 -0.70 -2.96
CA ALA A 302 8.73 -1.27 -2.70
C ALA A 302 7.60 -0.26 -2.96
N TYR A 303 7.84 1.01 -2.62
CA TYR A 303 6.87 2.06 -2.83
C TYR A 303 6.68 2.38 -4.32
N GLU A 304 7.76 2.50 -5.09
CA GLU A 304 7.72 2.68 -6.54
C GLU A 304 6.96 1.55 -7.24
N ARG A 305 7.21 0.30 -6.84
CA ARG A 305 6.49 -0.87 -7.36
C ARG A 305 5.01 -0.83 -7.03
N SER A 306 4.67 -0.46 -5.80
CA SER A 306 3.28 -0.31 -5.37
C SER A 306 2.58 0.79 -6.18
N ALA A 307 3.23 1.93 -6.38
CA ALA A 307 2.70 3.05 -7.15
C ALA A 307 2.45 2.67 -8.62
N ALA A 308 3.41 2.03 -9.28
CA ALA A 308 3.26 1.56 -10.65
C ALA A 308 2.12 0.53 -10.78
N ARG A 309 2.00 -0.41 -9.81
CA ARG A 309 0.97 -1.44 -9.80
C ARG A 309 -0.43 -0.85 -9.67
N TYR A 310 -0.65 0.06 -8.74
CA TYR A 310 -1.97 0.66 -8.52
C TYR A 310 -2.35 1.70 -9.57
N ALA A 311 -1.38 2.37 -10.20
CA ALA A 311 -1.63 3.21 -11.36
C ALA A 311 -2.17 2.39 -12.54
N ALA A 312 -1.58 1.21 -12.84
CA ALA A 312 -2.05 0.31 -13.87
C ALA A 312 -3.46 -0.24 -13.59
N ILE A 313 -3.75 -0.59 -12.32
CA ILE A 313 -5.08 -1.06 -11.91
C ILE A 313 -6.12 0.04 -12.11
N ARG A 314 -5.83 1.28 -11.70
CA ARG A 314 -6.72 2.42 -11.87
C ARG A 314 -7.05 2.65 -13.35
N GLN A 315 -6.06 2.61 -14.22
CA GLN A 315 -6.27 2.70 -15.67
C GLN A 315 -7.17 1.58 -16.20
N SER A 316 -7.05 0.36 -15.67
CA SER A 316 -7.86 -0.79 -16.09
C SER A 316 -9.29 -0.77 -15.53
N LEU A 317 -9.52 -0.15 -14.38
CA LEU A 317 -10.85 -0.02 -13.77
C LEU A 317 -11.70 1.07 -14.44
N GLY A 318 -11.11 1.87 -15.35
CA GLY A 318 -11.83 2.94 -16.05
C GLY A 318 -12.42 3.93 -15.04
N GLU A 319 -11.57 4.63 -14.28
CA GLU A 319 -12.10 5.72 -13.45
C GLU A 319 -12.95 6.65 -14.31
N PRO A 320 -14.15 7.00 -13.85
CA PRO A 320 -14.93 8.02 -14.55
C PRO A 320 -14.08 9.29 -14.63
N ASP A 321 -13.87 9.77 -15.84
CA ASP A 321 -13.17 11.01 -16.08
C ASP A 321 -13.80 12.13 -15.25
N PRO A 322 -13.08 12.77 -14.30
CA PRO A 322 -13.62 13.83 -13.45
C PRO A 322 -14.14 15.02 -14.26
N PHE A 323 -13.53 15.30 -15.39
CA PHE A 323 -13.98 16.33 -16.31
C PHE A 323 -15.33 15.95 -16.93
N ARG A 324 -15.47 14.71 -17.41
CA ARG A 324 -16.73 14.18 -17.94
C ARG A 324 -17.82 14.09 -16.87
N LEU A 325 -17.47 13.84 -15.61
CA LEU A 325 -18.43 13.87 -14.50
C LEU A 325 -18.91 15.30 -14.22
N ARG A 326 -18.00 16.28 -14.17
CA ARG A 326 -18.31 17.69 -13.93
C ARG A 326 -19.29 18.22 -14.98
N TYR A 327 -19.02 17.94 -16.25
CA TYR A 327 -19.78 18.45 -17.38
C TYR A 327 -20.79 17.43 -17.95
N ARG A 328 -21.17 16.40 -17.17
CA ARG A 328 -22.01 15.28 -17.63
C ARG A 328 -23.33 15.72 -18.25
N GLU A 329 -24.02 16.68 -17.62
CA GLU A 329 -25.32 17.16 -18.15
C GLU A 329 -25.11 18.05 -19.37
N GLN A 330 -24.07 18.86 -19.39
CA GLN A 330 -23.69 19.69 -20.54
C GLN A 330 -23.35 18.83 -21.77
N PHE A 331 -22.59 17.76 -21.60
CA PHE A 331 -22.34 16.77 -22.66
C PHE A 331 -23.63 16.16 -23.19
N ARG A 332 -24.52 15.75 -22.30
CA ARG A 332 -25.81 15.16 -22.69
C ARG A 332 -26.68 16.15 -23.46
N GLN A 333 -26.77 17.35 -22.95
CA GLN A 333 -27.60 18.40 -23.53
C GLN A 333 -27.09 18.73 -24.94
N LEU A 334 -25.83 19.11 -25.09
CA LEU A 334 -25.27 19.54 -26.36
C LEU A 334 -25.33 18.43 -27.41
N ILE A 335 -24.92 17.20 -27.09
CA ILE A 335 -24.94 16.08 -28.04
C ILE A 335 -26.39 15.77 -28.48
N ALA A 336 -27.36 15.80 -27.55
CA ALA A 336 -28.77 15.61 -27.88
C ALA A 336 -29.31 16.73 -28.79
N GLU A 337 -28.95 17.99 -28.54
CA GLU A 337 -29.33 19.14 -29.34
C GLU A 337 -28.78 19.02 -30.79
N LEU A 338 -27.48 18.70 -30.90
CA LEU A 338 -26.83 18.53 -32.22
C LEU A 338 -27.46 17.40 -33.04
N VAL A 339 -27.78 16.26 -32.42
CA VAL A 339 -28.43 15.13 -33.06
C VAL A 339 -29.86 15.46 -33.46
N ARG A 340 -30.67 16.07 -32.57
CA ARG A 340 -32.07 16.48 -32.92
C ARG A 340 -32.12 17.54 -33.98
N ALA A 341 -31.19 18.48 -33.98
CA ALA A 341 -31.06 19.48 -35.02
C ALA A 341 -30.44 18.94 -36.33
N ARG A 342 -30.07 17.66 -36.34
CA ARG A 342 -29.44 16.97 -37.51
C ARG A 342 -28.24 17.73 -38.06
N VAL A 343 -27.36 18.18 -37.13
CA VAL A 343 -26.17 18.95 -37.50
C VAL A 343 -25.17 18.04 -38.23
N GLY A 344 -24.73 18.44 -39.39
CA GLY A 344 -23.71 17.73 -40.19
C GLY A 344 -22.30 18.05 -39.71
N ARG A 345 -21.32 17.24 -40.16
CA ARG A 345 -19.91 17.39 -39.76
C ARG A 345 -19.32 18.78 -39.95
N LYS A 346 -19.68 19.44 -41.08
CA LYS A 346 -19.13 20.77 -41.41
C LYS A 346 -19.55 21.87 -40.46
N ASP A 347 -20.74 21.75 -39.88
CA ASP A 347 -21.32 22.79 -39.02
C ASP A 347 -21.14 22.45 -37.54
N ALA A 348 -20.75 21.21 -37.20
CA ALA A 348 -20.67 20.73 -35.83
C ALA A 348 -19.65 21.52 -35.00
N THR A 349 -18.41 21.69 -35.46
CA THR A 349 -17.34 22.40 -34.74
C THR A 349 -17.74 23.84 -34.42
N ALA A 350 -18.35 24.57 -35.40
CA ALA A 350 -18.80 25.96 -35.16
C ALA A 350 -19.92 26.03 -34.12
N ARG A 351 -20.87 25.09 -34.14
CA ARG A 351 -21.95 25.02 -33.14
C ARG A 351 -21.46 24.63 -31.75
N ILE A 352 -20.53 23.67 -31.65
CA ILE A 352 -19.91 23.28 -30.40
C ILE A 352 -19.17 24.46 -29.78
N GLY A 353 -18.38 25.18 -30.58
CA GLY A 353 -17.66 26.38 -30.12
C GLY A 353 -18.60 27.44 -29.59
N ALA A 354 -19.62 27.85 -30.36
CA ALA A 354 -20.58 28.87 -29.91
C ALA A 354 -21.35 28.48 -28.63
N TRP A 355 -21.73 27.20 -28.51
CA TRP A 355 -22.40 26.70 -27.31
C TRP A 355 -21.45 26.68 -26.10
N SER A 356 -20.20 26.25 -26.30
CA SER A 356 -19.19 26.19 -25.24
C SER A 356 -18.82 27.58 -24.71
N GLU A 357 -18.87 28.62 -25.55
CA GLU A 357 -18.63 30.00 -25.13
C GLU A 357 -19.67 30.49 -24.11
N GLN A 358 -20.90 29.99 -24.17
CA GLN A 358 -22.01 30.40 -23.32
C GLN A 358 -22.09 29.58 -22.03
N GLU A 359 -21.83 28.29 -22.08
CA GLU A 359 -22.19 27.35 -21.03
C GLU A 359 -20.97 26.76 -20.29
N ILE A 360 -19.73 26.97 -20.79
CA ILE A 360 -18.52 26.34 -20.25
C ILE A 360 -17.51 27.40 -19.79
N ASP A 361 -16.88 27.16 -18.65
CA ASP A 361 -15.77 27.98 -18.15
C ASP A 361 -14.68 28.16 -19.20
N SER A 362 -14.18 29.38 -19.39
CA SER A 362 -13.25 29.76 -20.46
C SER A 362 -12.00 28.86 -20.57
N ARG A 363 -11.47 28.40 -19.42
CA ARG A 363 -10.32 27.50 -19.32
C ARG A 363 -10.60 26.06 -19.75
N ASP A 364 -11.86 25.66 -19.78
CA ASP A 364 -12.29 24.27 -20.01
C ASP A 364 -12.91 24.07 -21.42
N ARG A 365 -13.14 25.16 -22.16
CA ARG A 365 -13.88 25.17 -23.46
C ARG A 365 -13.25 24.32 -24.54
N GLU A 366 -11.95 24.44 -24.71
CA GLU A 366 -11.20 23.70 -25.74
C GLU A 366 -11.30 22.19 -25.50
N HIS A 367 -10.99 21.77 -24.27
CA HIS A 367 -11.07 20.36 -23.88
C HIS A 367 -12.50 19.81 -23.93
N PHE A 368 -13.50 20.61 -23.55
CA PHE A 368 -14.90 20.24 -23.67
C PHE A 368 -15.31 20.00 -25.12
N ALA A 369 -14.91 20.91 -26.03
CA ALA A 369 -15.21 20.81 -27.46
C ALA A 369 -14.58 19.55 -28.07
N GLU A 370 -13.32 19.27 -27.77
CA GLU A 370 -12.62 18.04 -28.23
C GLU A 370 -13.38 16.77 -27.82
N ILE A 371 -13.86 16.72 -26.57
CA ILE A 371 -14.62 15.56 -26.08
C ILE A 371 -15.95 15.42 -26.83
N VAL A 372 -16.69 16.52 -27.03
CA VAL A 372 -17.97 16.49 -27.77
C VAL A 372 -17.76 16.02 -29.18
N GLU A 373 -16.73 16.50 -29.89
CA GLU A 373 -16.41 16.07 -31.26
C GLU A 373 -16.07 14.56 -31.29
N ALA A 374 -15.24 14.08 -30.37
CA ALA A 374 -14.90 12.67 -30.24
C ALA A 374 -16.14 11.78 -29.99
N GLU A 375 -17.07 12.25 -29.13
CA GLU A 375 -18.31 11.53 -28.82
C GLU A 375 -19.25 11.49 -30.03
N LEU A 376 -19.35 12.56 -30.82
CA LEU A 376 -20.16 12.56 -32.06
C LEU A 376 -19.56 11.64 -33.12
N ILE A 377 -18.23 11.61 -33.28
CA ILE A 377 -17.53 10.69 -34.18
C ILE A 377 -17.74 9.23 -33.73
N GLY A 378 -17.71 8.97 -32.46
CA GLY A 378 -17.89 7.65 -31.88
C GLY A 378 -19.35 7.24 -31.62
N LEU A 379 -20.34 8.04 -32.05
CA LEU A 379 -21.76 7.75 -31.82
C LEU A 379 -22.27 6.67 -32.80
N HIS A 380 -22.82 5.60 -32.21
CA HIS A 380 -23.32 4.45 -32.97
C HIS A 380 -24.55 3.81 -32.33
N GLU A 381 -25.14 2.81 -32.96
CA GLU A 381 -26.40 2.15 -32.58
C GLU A 381 -26.40 1.61 -31.12
N GLY A 382 -25.25 1.23 -30.59
CA GLY A 382 -25.12 0.67 -29.24
C GLY A 382 -24.86 1.71 -28.16
N ASN A 383 -24.74 3.02 -28.44
CA ASN A 383 -24.32 4.00 -27.45
C ASN A 383 -25.08 5.32 -27.41
N PHE A 384 -25.95 5.64 -28.35
CA PHE A 384 -26.72 6.90 -28.43
C PHE A 384 -27.65 7.11 -27.22
N ALA A 385 -28.14 6.04 -26.61
CA ALA A 385 -29.04 6.11 -25.44
C ALA A 385 -28.41 6.86 -24.23
N ARG A 386 -27.06 6.91 -24.14
CA ARG A 386 -26.34 7.70 -23.11
C ARG A 386 -26.75 9.18 -23.11
N TYR A 387 -27.16 9.70 -24.25
CA TYR A 387 -27.53 11.10 -24.48
C TYR A 387 -29.04 11.33 -24.54
N ARG A 388 -29.84 10.35 -24.11
CA ARG A 388 -31.33 10.42 -24.16
C ARG A 388 -31.86 10.72 -25.57
N ILE A 389 -31.23 10.16 -26.58
CA ILE A 389 -31.60 10.21 -27.97
C ILE A 389 -32.43 8.97 -28.30
N SER A 390 -33.51 9.13 -29.08
CA SER A 390 -34.31 8.00 -29.54
C SER A 390 -33.69 7.34 -30.78
N PRO A 391 -34.03 6.07 -31.09
CA PRO A 391 -33.54 5.41 -32.28
C PRO A 391 -33.87 6.16 -33.58
N SER A 392 -35.05 6.79 -33.67
CA SER A 392 -35.46 7.56 -34.84
C SER A 392 -34.71 8.89 -35.02
N GLU A 393 -34.41 9.58 -33.88
CA GLU A 393 -33.60 10.81 -33.91
C GLU A 393 -32.15 10.48 -34.37
N PHE A 394 -31.59 9.39 -33.84
CA PHE A 394 -30.25 8.93 -34.21
C PHE A 394 -30.17 8.55 -35.68
N ALA A 395 -31.12 7.74 -36.17
CA ALA A 395 -31.15 7.32 -37.60
C ALA A 395 -31.25 8.51 -38.54
N ALA A 396 -32.12 9.51 -38.23
CA ALA A 396 -32.28 10.70 -39.03
C ALA A 396 -31.02 11.59 -39.03
N TRP A 397 -30.33 11.72 -37.87
CA TRP A 397 -29.08 12.45 -37.80
C TRP A 397 -27.95 11.72 -38.54
N ARG A 398 -27.85 10.42 -38.44
CA ARG A 398 -26.78 9.62 -39.06
C ARG A 398 -26.76 9.76 -40.57
N GLN A 399 -27.92 9.86 -41.19
CA GLN A 399 -28.05 10.12 -42.64
C GLN A 399 -27.40 11.45 -43.07
N VAL A 400 -27.52 12.48 -42.24
CA VAL A 400 -26.91 13.80 -42.50
C VAL A 400 -25.41 13.80 -42.13
N TRP A 401 -25.06 13.09 -41.08
CA TRP A 401 -23.68 13.00 -40.60
C TRP A 401 -22.76 12.22 -41.57
N GLU A 402 -23.28 11.21 -42.22
CA GLU A 402 -22.58 10.39 -43.21
C GLU A 402 -22.69 10.94 -44.64
N ALA A 403 -23.57 11.90 -44.91
CA ALA A 403 -23.64 12.57 -46.18
C ALA A 403 -22.35 13.37 -46.45
N ARG A 404 -21.73 13.12 -47.63
CA ARG A 404 -20.44 13.74 -48.03
C ARG A 404 -20.57 15.22 -48.36
#